data_42717e6aa0bb1ca8114183e8d3ed3a25
#
_entry.id   42717e6aa0bb1ca8114183e8d3ed3a25
#
_cell.length_a   1.000
_cell.length_b   1.000
_cell.length_c   1.000
_cell.angle_alpha   90.00
_cell.angle_beta   90.00
_cell.angle_gamma   90.00
#
_symmetry.space_group_name_H-M   'P 1'
#
loop_
_entity.id
_entity.type
_entity.pdbx_description
1 polymer ?
#
loop_
_entity_poly.entity_id
_entity_poly.type
_entity_poly.pdbx_seq_one_letter_code
_entity_poly.pdbx_strand_id
1 'polypeptide(L)'
;MGIYTNTNSAFPSQVVSDAEKASWEYGTQVAQAIEYEWFDQGRTGGNRYLTNWNNFHSLRLYARGEQPVQKYKDELSINGDLSYLNLDWKPVPILSKFVDIVVNGISQKSYDIKAYSQDPSSVKRRTEYASRLQEDMVAKEYLDNLKQTLGIDLHQSPSGVVVPESKEELELHMQLSYKQSIEIAEEEAISTVFAQNKYDLVRRRLNMDLTTIGIASGKTNFNTAEGITVDYVDPAYMVYSYTEDPNFEDIYYVGEVKSITIPELKKEFPGISEEELKRIQETPGNRQYVSGWGNYDENTVQVMYFEYKTYHNQVFKIKQTDSGLLKALEKPDTFDPPENDNFERVSRSIEVLYTGAKVLGTNTILDWSLAENMSRPMAXXXXHNMCS
;
A
#
# COMPACT_ATOMS: atom_id res chain seq x y z
N MET A 1 16.80 -34.52 -12.24
CA MET A 1 15.51 -34.15 -12.84
C MET A 1 14.49 -34.03 -11.72
N GLY A 2 14.34 -32.84 -11.19
CA GLY A 2 13.29 -32.58 -10.19
C GLY A 2 11.96 -32.46 -10.87
N ILE A 3 11.11 -33.45 -10.69
CA ILE A 3 9.74 -33.37 -11.17
C ILE A 3 9.01 -32.34 -10.31
N TYR A 4 8.61 -31.25 -10.92
CA TYR A 4 7.74 -30.28 -10.28
C TYR A 4 6.38 -30.92 -10.06
N THR A 5 6.20 -31.58 -8.96
CA THR A 5 4.87 -31.95 -8.52
C THR A 5 4.29 -30.78 -7.71
N ASN A 6 3.95 -29.72 -8.42
CA ASN A 6 3.21 -28.65 -7.78
C ASN A 6 1.75 -29.06 -7.73
N THR A 7 1.39 -29.72 -6.67
CA THR A 7 0.06 -30.29 -6.50
C THR A 7 -0.92 -29.36 -5.82
N ASN A 8 -0.47 -28.17 -5.37
CA ASN A 8 -1.32 -27.27 -4.60
C ASN A 8 -1.36 -25.87 -5.23
N SER A 9 -2.32 -25.68 -6.11
CA SER A 9 -2.57 -24.40 -6.78
C SER A 9 -3.50 -23.48 -5.98
N ALA A 10 -4.01 -23.95 -4.85
CA ALA A 10 -4.95 -23.18 -4.03
C ALA A 10 -4.22 -22.48 -2.88
N PHE A 11 -4.69 -21.30 -2.52
CA PHE A 11 -4.19 -20.61 -1.32
C PHE A 11 -4.49 -21.49 -0.08
N PRO A 12 -3.60 -21.49 0.91
CA PRO A 12 -3.84 -22.24 2.14
C PRO A 12 -5.02 -21.66 2.92
N SER A 13 -5.62 -22.49 3.76
CA SER A 13 -6.76 -22.08 4.58
C SER A 13 -6.38 -20.92 5.51
N GLN A 14 -7.24 -19.92 5.60
CA GLN A 14 -7.06 -18.83 6.56
C GLN A 14 -7.61 -19.18 7.95
N VAL A 15 -8.32 -20.32 8.06
CA VAL A 15 -8.92 -20.79 9.33
C VAL A 15 -7.95 -21.76 10.03
N VAL A 16 -6.70 -21.37 10.14
CA VAL A 16 -5.66 -22.14 10.84
C VAL A 16 -5.11 -21.28 11.98
N SER A 17 -4.37 -21.91 12.90
CA SER A 17 -3.79 -21.18 14.05
C SER A 17 -2.79 -20.11 13.59
N ASP A 18 -2.62 -19.09 14.42
CA ASP A 18 -1.67 -18.01 14.14
C ASP A 18 -0.22 -18.53 14.04
N ALA A 19 0.11 -19.57 14.85
CA ALA A 19 1.41 -20.24 14.81
C ALA A 19 1.63 -20.97 13.46
N GLU A 20 0.57 -21.57 12.92
CA GLU A 20 0.64 -22.24 11.62
C GLU A 20 0.79 -21.23 10.49
N LYS A 21 0.10 -20.09 10.55
CA LYS A 21 0.25 -18.99 9.56
C LYS A 21 1.68 -18.42 9.56
N ALA A 22 2.34 -18.40 10.72
CA ALA A 22 3.73 -17.95 10.84
C ALA A 22 4.75 -18.98 10.35
N SER A 23 4.31 -20.21 10.00
CA SER A 23 5.24 -21.26 9.58
C SER A 23 5.78 -21.01 8.17
N TRP A 24 6.98 -21.47 7.93
CA TRP A 24 7.64 -21.41 6.63
C TRP A 24 6.87 -22.18 5.56
N GLU A 25 6.23 -23.29 5.95
CA GLU A 25 5.41 -24.10 5.04
C GLU A 25 4.19 -23.31 4.55
N TYR A 26 3.54 -22.57 5.43
CA TYR A 26 2.39 -21.73 5.05
C TYR A 26 2.82 -20.64 4.07
N GLY A 27 3.93 -19.96 4.34
CA GLY A 27 4.50 -18.95 3.44
C GLY A 27 4.85 -19.52 2.07
N THR A 28 5.42 -20.73 2.06
CA THR A 28 5.76 -21.43 0.80
C THR A 28 4.49 -21.71 -0.02
N GLN A 29 3.41 -22.17 0.62
CA GLN A 29 2.14 -22.43 -0.06
C GLN A 29 1.53 -21.14 -0.63
N VAL A 30 1.55 -20.04 0.13
CA VAL A 30 1.07 -18.74 -0.34
C VAL A 30 1.88 -18.30 -1.58
N ALA A 31 3.20 -18.35 -1.50
CA ALA A 31 4.09 -17.93 -2.58
C ALA A 31 3.89 -18.78 -3.85
N GLN A 32 3.70 -20.09 -3.69
CA GLN A 32 3.41 -21.00 -4.80
C GLN A 32 2.04 -20.73 -5.43
N ALA A 33 1.03 -20.41 -4.62
CA ALA A 33 -0.31 -20.08 -5.11
C ALA A 33 -0.28 -18.79 -5.95
N ILE A 34 0.44 -17.76 -5.50
CA ILE A 34 0.63 -16.49 -6.24
C ILE A 34 1.34 -16.77 -7.56
N GLU A 35 2.44 -17.54 -7.51
CA GLU A 35 3.20 -17.90 -8.70
C GLU A 35 2.32 -18.67 -9.71
N TYR A 36 1.55 -19.63 -9.24
CA TYR A 36 0.64 -20.40 -10.07
C TYR A 36 -0.42 -19.51 -10.74
N GLU A 37 -1.02 -18.60 -9.99
CA GLU A 37 -2.05 -17.69 -10.51
C GLU A 37 -1.52 -16.77 -11.62
N TRP A 38 -0.28 -16.30 -11.49
CA TRP A 38 0.27 -15.27 -12.39
C TRP A 38 1.15 -15.82 -13.50
N PHE A 39 1.87 -16.92 -13.27
CA PHE A 39 2.93 -17.37 -14.18
C PHE A 39 2.65 -18.73 -14.85
N ASP A 40 1.66 -19.50 -14.38
CA ASP A 40 1.36 -20.80 -14.98
C ASP A 40 0.65 -20.62 -16.32
N GLN A 41 1.20 -21.25 -17.33
CA GLN A 41 0.68 -21.19 -18.69
C GLN A 41 -0.47 -22.17 -18.95
N GLY A 42 -0.73 -23.11 -18.05
CA GLY A 42 -1.62 -24.24 -18.31
C GLY A 42 -3.11 -23.99 -18.16
N ARG A 43 -3.52 -22.98 -17.44
CA ARG A 43 -4.91 -22.88 -16.98
C ARG A 43 -5.84 -22.06 -17.87
N THR A 44 -5.37 -21.00 -18.54
CA THR A 44 -6.23 -20.08 -19.30
C THR A 44 -5.65 -19.60 -20.62
N GLY A 45 -4.71 -20.34 -21.17
CA GLY A 45 -4.16 -20.02 -22.49
C GLY A 45 -3.14 -18.89 -22.51
N GLY A 46 -2.56 -18.53 -21.37
CA GLY A 46 -1.50 -17.53 -21.35
C GLY A 46 -1.06 -17.12 -19.96
N ASN A 47 0.17 -16.73 -19.86
CA ASN A 47 0.79 -16.19 -18.65
C ASN A 47 0.20 -14.80 -18.35
N ARG A 48 -0.55 -14.66 -17.27
CA ARG A 48 -1.22 -13.41 -16.86
C ARG A 48 -0.22 -12.26 -16.69
N TYR A 49 0.94 -12.56 -16.12
CA TYR A 49 2.00 -11.58 -15.90
C TYR A 49 2.48 -10.99 -17.23
N LEU A 50 2.83 -11.83 -18.20
CA LEU A 50 3.31 -11.36 -19.51
C LEU A 50 2.19 -10.64 -20.29
N THR A 51 0.95 -11.08 -20.16
CA THR A 51 -0.19 -10.40 -20.79
C THR A 51 -0.34 -8.97 -20.26
N ASN A 52 -0.31 -8.81 -18.93
CA ASN A 52 -0.39 -7.48 -18.31
C ASN A 52 0.81 -6.61 -18.69
N TRP A 53 2.01 -7.20 -18.65
CA TRP A 53 3.24 -6.49 -19.02
C TRP A 53 3.15 -5.96 -20.47
N ASN A 54 2.74 -6.80 -21.40
CA ASN A 54 2.59 -6.42 -22.81
C ASN A 54 1.51 -5.34 -23.00
N ASN A 55 0.39 -5.48 -22.30
CA ASN A 55 -0.70 -4.49 -22.37
C ASN A 55 -0.24 -3.12 -21.87
N PHE A 56 0.41 -3.06 -20.71
CA PHE A 56 0.91 -1.80 -20.15
C PHE A 56 1.98 -1.18 -21.04
N HIS A 57 2.89 -2.01 -21.57
CA HIS A 57 3.91 -1.53 -22.50
C HIS A 57 3.28 -0.96 -23.76
N SER A 58 2.30 -1.64 -24.34
CA SER A 58 1.58 -1.17 -25.54
C SER A 58 0.85 0.16 -25.27
N LEU A 59 0.20 0.30 -24.12
CA LEU A 59 -0.48 1.55 -23.75
C LEU A 59 0.51 2.70 -23.60
N ARG A 60 1.69 2.43 -23.00
CA ARG A 60 2.74 3.45 -22.88
C ARG A 60 3.30 3.87 -24.24
N LEU A 61 3.49 2.93 -25.18
CA LEU A 61 3.88 3.26 -26.55
C LEU A 61 2.80 4.11 -27.24
N TYR A 62 1.54 3.76 -27.03
CA TYR A 62 0.40 4.54 -27.54
C TYR A 62 0.43 5.97 -27.00
N ALA A 63 0.64 6.13 -25.71
CA ALA A 63 0.68 7.44 -25.06
C ALA A 63 1.82 8.31 -25.60
N ARG A 64 2.94 7.69 -26.00
CA ARG A 64 4.09 8.40 -26.60
C ARG A 64 3.94 8.67 -28.09
N GLY A 65 2.98 8.01 -28.75
CA GLY A 65 2.85 8.04 -30.21
C GLY A 65 3.87 7.15 -30.91
N GLU A 66 4.35 6.12 -30.24
CA GLU A 66 5.36 5.18 -30.74
C GLU A 66 4.76 3.79 -31.00
N GLN A 67 3.44 3.70 -31.13
CA GLN A 67 2.76 2.43 -31.33
C GLN A 67 3.21 1.75 -32.63
N PRO A 68 3.35 0.42 -32.65
CA PRO A 68 3.74 -0.31 -33.85
C PRO A 68 2.64 -0.25 -34.90
N VAL A 69 2.99 0.16 -36.10
CA VAL A 69 2.04 0.33 -37.20
C VAL A 69 1.83 -0.96 -38.01
N GLN A 70 2.65 -1.98 -37.77
CA GLN A 70 2.60 -3.21 -38.55
C GLN A 70 1.23 -3.90 -38.46
N LYS A 71 0.64 -3.93 -37.28
CA LYS A 71 -0.69 -4.49 -37.07
C LYS A 71 -1.74 -3.85 -37.98
N TYR A 72 -1.70 -2.53 -38.12
CA TYR A 72 -2.63 -1.79 -38.98
C TYR A 72 -2.37 -2.07 -40.47
N LYS A 73 -1.09 -2.20 -40.84
CA LYS A 73 -0.70 -2.57 -42.19
C LYS A 73 -1.23 -3.97 -42.53
N ASP A 74 -1.08 -4.91 -41.63
CA ASP A 74 -1.54 -6.30 -41.83
C ASP A 74 -3.06 -6.37 -41.96
N GLU A 75 -3.79 -5.61 -41.11
CA GLU A 75 -5.25 -5.58 -41.15
C GLU A 75 -5.81 -4.89 -42.39
N LEU A 76 -5.10 -3.90 -42.91
CA LEU A 76 -5.57 -3.13 -44.10
C LEU A 76 -5.04 -3.68 -45.41
N SER A 77 -4.10 -4.60 -45.38
CA SER A 77 -3.53 -5.16 -46.62
C SER A 77 -4.54 -6.07 -47.36
N ILE A 78 -4.62 -5.89 -48.65
CA ILE A 78 -5.38 -6.81 -49.52
C ILE A 78 -4.35 -7.69 -50.23
N ASN A 79 -4.30 -8.94 -49.88
CA ASN A 79 -3.30 -9.92 -50.39
C ASN A 79 -1.86 -9.45 -50.21
N GLY A 80 -1.59 -8.73 -49.11
CA GLY A 80 -0.25 -8.19 -48.80
C GLY A 80 0.07 -6.87 -49.48
N ASP A 81 -0.85 -6.32 -50.26
CA ASP A 81 -0.64 -5.05 -50.96
C ASP A 81 -1.31 -3.88 -50.22
N LEU A 82 -0.57 -2.79 -50.03
CA LEU A 82 -1.00 -1.55 -49.39
C LEU A 82 -0.90 -0.36 -50.33
N SER A 83 -0.46 -0.56 -51.57
CA SER A 83 -0.17 0.53 -52.51
C SER A 83 -1.42 1.36 -52.85
N TYR A 84 -2.60 0.74 -52.78
CA TYR A 84 -3.87 1.40 -53.07
C TYR A 84 -4.25 2.49 -52.07
N LEU A 85 -3.70 2.43 -50.83
CA LEU A 85 -4.06 3.37 -49.76
C LEU A 85 -3.32 4.71 -49.83
N ASN A 86 -2.12 4.72 -50.38
CA ASN A 86 -1.26 5.91 -50.44
C ASN A 86 -1.18 6.66 -49.10
N LEU A 87 -1.00 5.93 -48.03
CA LEU A 87 -0.97 6.47 -46.67
C LEU A 87 0.47 6.64 -46.16
N ASP A 88 0.72 7.73 -45.43
CA ASP A 88 1.92 7.86 -44.61
C ASP A 88 1.69 7.10 -43.30
N TRP A 89 2.45 6.05 -43.09
CA TRP A 89 2.33 5.16 -41.94
C TRP A 89 3.04 5.67 -40.70
N LYS A 90 3.47 6.91 -40.69
CA LYS A 90 4.15 7.53 -39.56
C LYS A 90 3.13 7.92 -38.50
N PRO A 91 3.23 7.39 -37.27
CA PRO A 91 2.30 7.77 -36.21
C PRO A 91 2.38 9.25 -35.87
N VAL A 92 1.24 9.88 -35.65
CA VAL A 92 1.18 11.29 -35.24
C VAL A 92 0.97 11.31 -33.72
N PRO A 93 1.93 11.85 -32.94
CA PRO A 93 1.87 11.78 -31.45
C PRO A 93 0.95 12.85 -30.87
N ILE A 94 -0.34 12.80 -31.21
CA ILE A 94 -1.35 13.73 -30.71
C ILE A 94 -1.61 13.46 -29.23
N LEU A 95 -1.74 12.18 -28.86
CA LEU A 95 -2.12 11.75 -27.51
C LEU A 95 -1.09 12.20 -26.47
N SER A 96 0.21 12.19 -26.81
CA SER A 96 1.27 12.56 -25.85
C SER A 96 1.08 13.99 -25.32
N LYS A 97 0.64 14.91 -26.18
CA LYS A 97 0.37 16.30 -25.76
C LYS A 97 -0.77 16.38 -24.75
N PHE A 98 -1.84 15.60 -24.96
CA PHE A 98 -2.98 15.57 -24.04
C PHE A 98 -2.59 14.92 -22.70
N VAL A 99 -1.82 13.84 -22.75
CA VAL A 99 -1.30 13.18 -21.53
C VAL A 99 -0.45 14.18 -20.73
N ASP A 100 0.46 14.89 -21.39
CA ASP A 100 1.31 15.90 -20.73
C ASP A 100 0.48 17.03 -20.10
N ILE A 101 -0.57 17.49 -20.77
CA ILE A 101 -1.45 18.54 -20.23
C ILE A 101 -2.16 18.03 -18.97
N VAL A 102 -2.71 16.82 -19.02
CA VAL A 102 -3.41 16.21 -17.86
C VAL A 102 -2.44 15.99 -16.70
N VAL A 103 -1.29 15.37 -16.96
CA VAL A 103 -0.28 15.08 -15.92
C VAL A 103 0.22 16.35 -15.26
N ASN A 104 0.51 17.38 -16.06
CA ASN A 104 0.99 18.66 -15.53
C ASN A 104 -0.14 19.38 -14.77
N GLY A 105 -1.38 19.30 -15.25
CA GLY A 105 -2.54 19.87 -14.55
C GLY A 105 -2.77 19.24 -13.18
N ILE A 106 -2.67 17.91 -13.09
CA ILE A 106 -2.78 17.20 -11.80
C ILE A 106 -1.59 17.53 -10.89
N SER A 107 -0.38 17.56 -11.47
CA SER A 107 0.84 17.80 -10.68
C SER A 107 0.92 19.22 -10.12
N GLN A 108 0.27 20.19 -10.76
CA GLN A 108 0.20 21.57 -10.26
C GLN A 108 -0.71 21.74 -9.05
N LYS A 109 -1.65 20.81 -8.85
CA LYS A 109 -2.52 20.89 -7.66
C LYS A 109 -1.68 20.61 -6.42
N SER A 110 -1.67 21.59 -5.50
CA SER A 110 -1.03 21.39 -4.21
C SER A 110 -1.82 20.37 -3.39
N TYR A 111 -1.13 19.63 -2.56
CA TYR A 111 -1.74 18.79 -1.55
C TYR A 111 -1.40 19.36 -0.18
N ASP A 112 -2.30 19.18 0.75
CA ASP A 112 -2.14 19.62 2.12
C ASP A 112 -2.14 18.37 3.01
N ILE A 113 -1.08 18.24 3.80
CA ILE A 113 -0.94 17.12 4.71
C ILE A 113 -1.65 17.48 6.01
N LYS A 114 -2.62 16.67 6.41
CA LYS A 114 -3.33 16.85 7.68
C LYS A 114 -3.29 15.56 8.48
N ALA A 115 -2.75 15.62 9.67
CA ALA A 115 -2.71 14.50 10.59
C ALA A 115 -3.77 14.69 11.67
N TYR A 116 -4.42 13.59 12.04
CA TYR A 116 -5.40 13.56 13.12
C TYR A 116 -5.09 12.39 14.04
N SER A 117 -4.72 12.69 15.26
CA SER A 117 -4.42 11.65 16.23
C SER A 117 -5.71 11.01 16.75
N GLN A 118 -5.80 9.68 16.66
CA GLN A 118 -6.91 8.89 17.19
C GLN A 118 -6.59 8.24 18.52
N ASP A 119 -5.44 8.53 19.09
CA ASP A 119 -5.04 8.06 20.41
C ASP A 119 -6.05 8.53 21.47
N PRO A 120 -6.47 7.65 22.41
CA PRO A 120 -7.46 8.02 23.43
C PRO A 120 -7.10 9.25 24.25
N SER A 121 -5.81 9.48 24.52
CA SER A 121 -5.37 10.67 25.27
C SER A 121 -5.55 11.95 24.44
N SER A 122 -5.29 11.87 23.13
CA SER A 122 -5.47 13.00 22.21
C SER A 122 -6.95 13.32 21.98
N VAL A 123 -7.77 12.30 21.82
CA VAL A 123 -9.23 12.46 21.70
C VAL A 123 -9.78 13.12 22.98
N LYS A 124 -9.33 12.67 24.15
CA LYS A 124 -9.74 13.25 25.42
C LYS A 124 -9.37 14.73 25.52
N ARG A 125 -8.12 15.08 25.18
CA ARG A 125 -7.65 16.48 25.17
C ARG A 125 -8.45 17.36 24.22
N ARG A 126 -8.77 16.81 23.02
CA ARG A 126 -9.59 17.52 22.03
C ARG A 126 -11.00 17.78 22.58
N THR A 127 -11.61 16.78 23.22
CA THR A 127 -12.93 16.90 23.83
C THR A 127 -12.93 17.90 24.97
N GLU A 128 -11.92 17.84 25.85
CA GLU A 128 -11.77 18.78 26.98
C GLU A 128 -11.58 20.21 26.48
N TYR A 129 -10.79 20.41 25.42
CA TYR A 129 -10.58 21.74 24.84
C TYR A 129 -11.89 22.27 24.24
N ALA A 130 -12.64 21.46 23.49
CA ALA A 130 -13.92 21.85 22.92
C ALA A 130 -14.95 22.18 24.02
N SER A 131 -14.97 21.39 25.12
CA SER A 131 -15.85 21.66 26.26
C SER A 131 -15.52 22.99 26.93
N ARG A 132 -14.23 23.27 27.12
CA ARG A 132 -13.78 24.55 27.70
C ARG A 132 -14.20 25.75 26.84
N LEU A 133 -14.00 25.63 25.51
CA LEU A 133 -14.43 26.70 24.60
C LEU A 133 -15.95 26.91 24.64
N GLN A 134 -16.70 25.81 24.77
CA GLN A 134 -18.16 25.88 24.90
C GLN A 134 -18.56 26.54 26.21
N GLU A 135 -17.87 26.25 27.31
CA GLU A 135 -18.06 26.93 28.62
C GLU A 135 -17.72 28.42 28.49
N ASP A 136 -16.62 28.75 27.81
CA ASP A 136 -16.21 30.15 27.58
C ASP A 136 -17.22 30.91 26.72
N MET A 137 -17.84 30.24 25.72
CA MET A 137 -18.92 30.84 24.89
C MET A 137 -20.10 31.23 25.76
N VAL A 138 -20.54 30.31 26.63
CA VAL A 138 -21.68 30.58 27.54
C VAL A 138 -21.32 31.67 28.54
N ALA A 139 -20.11 31.61 29.09
CA ALA A 139 -19.59 32.59 30.02
C ALA A 139 -19.49 34.00 29.38
N LYS A 140 -19.02 34.06 28.13
CA LYS A 140 -18.91 35.30 27.34
C LYS A 140 -20.30 35.98 27.20
N GLU A 141 -21.29 35.18 26.75
CA GLU A 141 -22.68 35.68 26.61
C GLU A 141 -23.21 36.24 27.92
N TYR A 142 -22.96 35.55 29.03
CA TYR A 142 -23.37 35.96 30.36
C TYR A 142 -22.66 37.26 30.79
N LEU A 143 -21.33 37.31 30.59
CA LEU A 143 -20.51 38.47 30.97
C LEU A 143 -20.78 39.70 30.11
N ASP A 144 -21.11 39.53 28.82
CA ASP A 144 -21.52 40.63 27.94
C ASP A 144 -22.85 41.22 28.39
N ASN A 145 -23.77 40.39 28.85
CA ASN A 145 -25.04 40.86 29.43
C ASN A 145 -24.79 41.66 30.74
N LEU A 146 -23.86 41.18 31.57
CA LEU A 146 -23.45 41.90 32.78
C LEU A 146 -22.75 43.23 32.48
N LYS A 147 -21.89 43.23 31.43
CA LYS A 147 -21.21 44.45 30.97
C LYS A 147 -22.18 45.51 30.54
N GLN A 148 -23.26 45.12 29.80
CA GLN A 148 -24.32 46.04 29.38
C GLN A 148 -25.09 46.59 30.58
N THR A 149 -25.23 45.78 31.64
CA THR A 149 -26.04 46.16 32.81
C THR A 149 -25.23 46.95 33.81
N LEU A 150 -23.95 46.59 34.04
CA LEU A 150 -23.10 47.15 35.10
C LEU A 150 -21.97 48.07 34.59
N GLY A 151 -21.73 48.08 33.28
CA GLY A 151 -20.67 48.91 32.66
C GLY A 151 -19.24 48.49 32.99
N ILE A 152 -19.03 47.29 33.53
CA ILE A 152 -17.70 46.79 33.92
C ILE A 152 -17.29 45.67 32.95
N ASP A 153 -16.12 45.79 32.36
CA ASP A 153 -15.57 44.74 31.48
C ASP A 153 -14.81 43.71 32.34
N LEU A 154 -15.44 42.60 32.57
CA LEU A 154 -14.94 41.51 33.41
C LEU A 154 -14.35 40.33 32.58
N HIS A 155 -14.50 40.41 31.24
CA HIS A 155 -14.09 39.28 30.41
C HIS A 155 -12.64 39.40 29.97
N GLN A 156 -11.79 38.58 30.53
CA GLN A 156 -10.45 38.31 29.98
C GLN A 156 -10.45 36.81 29.58
N SER A 157 -10.37 36.55 28.28
CA SER A 157 -10.20 35.18 27.81
C SER A 157 -8.92 34.57 28.39
N PRO A 158 -8.99 33.51 29.19
CA PRO A 158 -7.79 32.97 29.83
C PRO A 158 -6.82 32.31 28.84
N SER A 159 -7.27 31.98 27.64
CA SER A 159 -6.49 31.23 26.67
C SER A 159 -5.86 32.08 25.56
N GLY A 160 -6.16 33.38 25.50
CA GLY A 160 -5.68 34.26 24.43
C GLY A 160 -6.29 33.92 23.05
N VAL A 161 -7.23 32.99 23.00
CA VAL A 161 -7.91 32.57 21.78
C VAL A 161 -9.22 33.35 21.65
N VAL A 162 -9.56 33.75 20.45
CA VAL A 162 -10.85 34.38 20.19
C VAL A 162 -11.94 33.35 20.42
N VAL A 163 -12.82 33.61 21.40
CA VAL A 163 -13.90 32.69 21.74
C VAL A 163 -14.95 32.73 20.63
N PRO A 164 -15.32 31.57 20.04
CA PRO A 164 -16.35 31.51 18.99
C PRO A 164 -17.70 32.04 19.48
N GLU A 165 -18.48 32.63 18.57
CA GLU A 165 -19.79 33.19 18.90
C GLU A 165 -20.97 32.23 18.63
N SER A 166 -20.69 31.16 17.85
CA SER A 166 -21.71 30.18 17.50
C SER A 166 -21.14 28.77 17.50
N LYS A 167 -22.05 27.77 17.54
CA LYS A 167 -21.63 26.36 17.47
C LYS A 167 -20.96 26.04 16.14
N GLU A 168 -21.45 26.63 15.06
CA GLU A 168 -20.87 26.47 13.72
C GLU A 168 -19.43 27.02 13.68
N GLU A 169 -19.20 28.15 14.32
CA GLU A 169 -17.87 28.75 14.42
C GLU A 169 -16.94 27.91 15.30
N LEU A 170 -17.48 27.32 16.37
CA LEU A 170 -16.72 26.37 17.20
C LEU A 170 -16.30 25.16 16.39
N GLU A 171 -17.22 24.55 15.63
CA GLU A 171 -16.90 23.40 14.76
C GLU A 171 -15.84 23.78 13.72
N LEU A 172 -15.97 24.96 13.12
CA LEU A 172 -15.02 25.46 12.14
C LEU A 172 -13.64 25.67 12.77
N HIS A 173 -13.59 26.23 13.98
CA HIS A 173 -12.33 26.40 14.74
C HIS A 173 -11.68 25.04 15.05
N MET A 174 -12.48 24.06 15.49
CA MET A 174 -11.98 22.71 15.79
C MET A 174 -11.46 21.98 14.55
N GLN A 175 -12.01 22.28 13.37
CA GLN A 175 -11.58 21.67 12.12
C GLN A 175 -10.39 22.35 11.48
N LEU A 176 -10.31 23.69 11.56
CA LEU A 176 -9.33 24.46 10.81
C LEU A 176 -8.15 24.96 11.67
N SER A 177 -8.42 25.32 12.94
CA SER A 177 -7.44 26.04 13.75
C SER A 177 -6.86 25.20 14.88
N TYR A 178 -7.66 24.29 15.45
CA TYR A 178 -7.19 23.47 16.57
C TYR A 178 -6.31 22.34 16.07
N LYS A 179 -5.08 22.32 16.56
CA LYS A 179 -4.14 21.22 16.32
C LYS A 179 -3.37 20.92 17.59
N GLN A 180 -3.17 19.65 17.86
CA GLN A 180 -2.33 19.21 18.96
C GLN A 180 -0.86 19.16 18.50
N SER A 181 0.05 19.28 19.45
CA SER A 181 1.49 19.25 19.16
C SER A 181 1.91 17.94 18.46
N ILE A 182 1.28 16.84 18.82
CA ILE A 182 1.57 15.54 18.17
C ILE A 182 1.14 15.56 16.68
N GLU A 183 -0.02 16.14 16.38
CA GLU A 183 -0.51 16.26 15.00
C GLU A 183 0.40 17.16 14.15
N ILE A 184 0.87 18.26 14.74
CA ILE A 184 1.83 19.16 14.06
C ILE A 184 3.15 18.41 13.79
N ALA A 185 3.64 17.66 14.78
CA ALA A 185 4.88 16.89 14.64
C ALA A 185 4.73 15.80 13.54
N GLU A 186 3.58 15.15 13.47
CA GLU A 186 3.28 14.14 12.44
C GLU A 186 3.26 14.77 11.03
N GLU A 187 2.61 15.92 10.87
CA GLU A 187 2.57 16.66 9.60
C GLU A 187 3.98 17.07 9.16
N GLU A 188 4.77 17.59 10.06
CA GLU A 188 6.15 18.00 9.78
C GLU A 188 7.03 16.78 9.43
N ALA A 189 6.84 15.66 10.14
CA ALA A 189 7.57 14.43 9.86
C ALA A 189 7.26 13.90 8.45
N ILE A 190 5.98 13.85 8.07
CA ILE A 190 5.57 13.39 6.73
C ILE A 190 6.13 14.35 5.66
N SER A 191 6.03 15.66 5.90
CA SER A 191 6.55 16.67 4.98
C SER A 191 8.07 16.49 4.77
N THR A 192 8.80 16.23 5.85
CA THR A 192 10.24 15.98 5.82
C THR A 192 10.56 14.71 5.02
N VAL A 193 9.83 13.62 5.26
CA VAL A 193 10.00 12.35 4.52
C VAL A 193 9.76 12.60 3.02
N PHE A 194 8.71 13.33 2.66
CA PHE A 194 8.41 13.63 1.25
C PHE A 194 9.52 14.47 0.61
N ALA A 195 10.04 15.46 1.33
CA ALA A 195 11.14 16.31 0.83
C ALA A 195 12.43 15.48 0.61
N GLN A 196 12.79 14.63 1.57
CA GLN A 196 13.98 13.78 1.49
C GLN A 196 13.90 12.80 0.32
N ASN A 197 12.72 12.25 0.06
CA ASN A 197 12.49 11.27 -1.00
C ASN A 197 12.20 11.90 -2.37
N LYS A 198 12.24 13.24 -2.48
CA LYS A 198 11.92 13.94 -3.73
C LYS A 198 10.55 13.49 -4.26
N TYR A 199 9.58 13.42 -3.37
CA TYR A 199 8.27 12.83 -3.63
C TYR A 199 7.58 13.43 -4.86
N ASP A 200 7.83 14.69 -5.21
CA ASP A 200 7.25 15.33 -6.40
C ASP A 200 7.63 14.59 -7.69
N LEU A 201 8.84 14.02 -7.76
CA LEU A 201 9.26 13.22 -8.92
C LEU A 201 8.53 11.88 -8.96
N VAL A 202 8.39 11.23 -7.80
CA VAL A 202 7.62 9.98 -7.66
C VAL A 202 6.16 10.25 -8.05
N ARG A 203 5.56 11.30 -7.51
CA ARG A 203 4.18 11.72 -7.78
C ARG A 203 3.94 11.97 -9.27
N ARG A 204 4.88 12.61 -9.95
CA ARG A 204 4.77 12.84 -11.39
C ARG A 204 4.73 11.53 -12.18
N ARG A 205 5.55 10.53 -11.79
CA ARG A 205 5.55 9.20 -12.42
C ARG A 205 4.24 8.47 -12.15
N LEU A 206 3.74 8.54 -10.91
CA LEU A 206 2.45 7.95 -10.53
C LEU A 206 1.31 8.56 -11.37
N ASN A 207 1.29 9.89 -11.50
CA ASN A 207 0.28 10.59 -12.30
C ASN A 207 0.37 10.22 -13.79
N MET A 208 1.58 10.01 -14.31
CA MET A 208 1.78 9.55 -15.68
C MET A 208 1.17 8.16 -15.88
N ASP A 209 1.44 7.22 -14.98
CA ASP A 209 0.90 5.87 -15.08
C ASP A 209 -0.63 5.86 -14.89
N LEU A 210 -1.16 6.61 -13.92
CA LEU A 210 -2.62 6.75 -13.74
C LEU A 210 -3.29 7.26 -15.02
N THR A 211 -2.67 8.21 -15.71
CA THR A 211 -3.22 8.79 -16.93
C THR A 211 -3.11 7.83 -18.12
N THR A 212 -2.02 7.05 -18.21
CA THR A 212 -1.74 6.22 -19.40
C THR A 212 -2.27 4.80 -19.27
N ILE A 213 -2.15 4.17 -18.10
CA ILE A 213 -2.51 2.77 -17.90
C ILE A 213 -3.63 2.57 -16.86
N GLY A 214 -3.99 3.63 -16.13
CA GLY A 214 -5.09 3.59 -15.16
C GLY A 214 -4.72 3.05 -13.79
N ILE A 215 -3.50 2.61 -13.59
CA ILE A 215 -3.00 2.04 -12.33
C ILE A 215 -1.65 2.67 -12.03
N ALA A 216 -1.42 3.02 -10.77
CA ALA A 216 -0.12 3.48 -10.29
C ALA A 216 0.21 2.78 -8.98
N SER A 217 1.48 2.57 -8.72
CA SER A 217 1.91 1.87 -7.53
C SER A 217 3.19 2.47 -6.95
N GLY A 218 3.23 2.49 -5.64
CA GLY A 218 4.39 2.91 -4.87
C GLY A 218 4.52 2.07 -3.62
N LYS A 219 5.69 2.09 -3.03
CA LYS A 219 5.91 1.39 -1.77
C LYS A 219 6.70 2.26 -0.81
N THR A 220 6.47 2.03 0.45
CA THR A 220 7.25 2.63 1.52
C THR A 220 8.08 1.53 2.18
N ASN A 221 9.33 1.83 2.45
CA ASN A 221 10.23 0.96 3.18
C ASN A 221 10.87 1.72 4.33
N PHE A 222 11.33 1.00 5.32
CA PHE A 222 12.11 1.56 6.41
C PHE A 222 13.52 0.96 6.37
N ASN A 223 14.51 1.82 6.34
CA ASN A 223 15.92 1.45 6.38
C ASN A 223 16.59 2.22 7.50
N THR A 224 17.32 1.54 8.36
CA THR A 224 18.02 2.17 9.50
C THR A 224 19.05 3.23 9.08
N ALA A 225 19.59 3.13 7.85
CA ALA A 225 20.56 4.09 7.33
C ALA A 225 19.91 5.33 6.70
N GLU A 226 18.78 5.16 6.02
CA GLU A 226 18.14 6.20 5.21
C GLU A 226 16.81 6.69 5.80
N GLY A 227 16.28 5.96 6.80
CA GLY A 227 14.97 6.24 7.36
C GLY A 227 13.85 5.68 6.50
N ILE A 228 12.76 6.41 6.39
CA ILE A 228 11.59 6.03 5.59
C ILE A 228 11.85 6.42 4.13
N THR A 229 11.82 5.43 3.23
CA THR A 229 11.91 5.67 1.78
C THR A 229 10.54 5.49 1.14
N VAL A 230 10.26 6.33 0.14
CA VAL A 230 9.03 6.27 -0.65
C VAL A 230 9.45 6.10 -2.11
N ASP A 231 9.21 4.92 -2.66
CA ASP A 231 9.69 4.53 -3.97
C ASP A 231 8.53 4.29 -4.94
N TYR A 232 8.75 4.66 -6.19
CA TYR A 232 7.87 4.30 -7.28
C TYR A 232 8.06 2.81 -7.62
N VAL A 233 6.96 2.11 -7.82
CA VAL A 233 6.96 0.73 -8.32
C VAL A 233 6.23 0.72 -9.67
N ASP A 234 6.86 0.10 -10.67
CA ASP A 234 6.24 0.03 -12.00
C ASP A 234 5.13 -1.03 -11.99
N PRO A 235 3.87 -0.62 -12.28
CA PRO A 235 2.75 -1.58 -12.32
C PRO A 235 2.94 -2.75 -13.27
N ALA A 236 3.80 -2.63 -14.28
CA ALA A 236 4.10 -3.73 -15.22
C ALA A 236 4.81 -4.90 -14.53
N TYR A 237 5.45 -4.67 -13.41
CA TYR A 237 6.16 -5.71 -12.65
C TYR A 237 5.41 -6.14 -11.38
N MET A 238 4.15 -5.75 -11.26
CA MET A 238 3.35 -6.10 -10.09
C MET A 238 2.49 -7.33 -10.30
N VAL A 239 2.28 -8.04 -9.21
CA VAL A 239 1.30 -9.12 -9.08
C VAL A 239 0.35 -8.74 -7.94
N TYR A 240 -0.94 -8.96 -8.13
CA TYR A 240 -1.94 -8.59 -7.13
C TYR A 240 -3.17 -9.50 -7.25
N SER A 241 -3.90 -9.64 -6.17
CA SER A 241 -5.10 -10.45 -6.13
C SER A 241 -6.20 -9.83 -7.00
N TYR A 242 -7.16 -10.65 -7.42
CA TYR A 242 -8.33 -10.16 -8.13
C TYR A 242 -9.04 -9.12 -7.25
N THR A 243 -9.48 -8.04 -7.87
CA THR A 243 -10.20 -6.96 -7.20
C THR A 243 -11.40 -6.52 -8.06
N GLU A 244 -12.50 -6.22 -7.42
CA GLU A 244 -13.65 -5.56 -8.04
C GLU A 244 -13.70 -4.08 -7.64
N ASP A 245 -12.96 -3.70 -6.61
CA ASP A 245 -12.90 -2.34 -6.11
C ASP A 245 -11.89 -1.51 -6.91
N PRO A 246 -12.31 -0.39 -7.51
CA PRO A 246 -11.37 0.51 -8.20
C PRO A 246 -10.30 1.10 -7.26
N ASN A 247 -10.53 1.04 -5.97
CA ASN A 247 -9.62 1.56 -4.95
C ASN A 247 -8.66 0.50 -4.40
N PHE A 248 -8.80 -0.75 -4.82
CA PHE A 248 -7.96 -1.88 -4.39
C PHE A 248 -8.04 -2.18 -2.89
N GLU A 249 -9.16 -1.84 -2.23
CA GLU A 249 -9.33 -2.10 -0.78
C GLU A 249 -9.57 -3.58 -0.48
N ASP A 250 -10.06 -4.33 -1.45
CA ASP A 250 -10.42 -5.74 -1.33
C ASP A 250 -9.25 -6.70 -1.61
N ILE A 251 -8.07 -6.20 -1.97
CA ILE A 251 -6.94 -7.07 -2.28
C ILE A 251 -6.41 -7.76 -1.02
N TYR A 252 -5.98 -9.02 -1.19
CA TYR A 252 -5.41 -9.79 -0.09
C TYR A 252 -3.95 -10.17 -0.32
N TYR A 253 -3.40 -9.93 -1.51
CA TYR A 253 -1.95 -9.94 -1.71
C TYR A 253 -1.57 -8.93 -2.79
N VAL A 254 -0.36 -8.43 -2.67
CA VAL A 254 0.31 -7.57 -3.66
C VAL A 254 1.79 -7.92 -3.64
N GLY A 255 2.42 -7.87 -4.81
CA GLY A 255 3.85 -8.15 -4.90
C GLY A 255 4.50 -7.46 -6.07
N GLU A 256 5.82 -7.41 -6.02
CA GLU A 256 6.68 -6.84 -7.05
C GLU A 256 7.68 -7.90 -7.50
N VAL A 257 7.83 -8.05 -8.81
CA VAL A 257 8.81 -8.97 -9.38
C VAL A 257 10.04 -8.16 -9.79
N LYS A 258 11.17 -8.48 -9.19
CA LYS A 258 12.45 -7.83 -9.50
C LYS A 258 13.43 -8.82 -10.10
N SER A 259 14.19 -8.35 -11.10
CA SER A 259 15.33 -9.08 -11.62
C SER A 259 16.59 -8.56 -10.89
N ILE A 260 17.21 -9.43 -10.11
CA ILE A 260 18.40 -9.09 -9.32
C ILE A 260 19.52 -10.07 -9.64
N THR A 261 20.76 -9.64 -9.39
CA THR A 261 21.91 -10.51 -9.60
C THR A 261 22.08 -11.48 -8.42
N ILE A 262 22.73 -12.62 -8.66
CA ILE A 262 23.01 -13.61 -7.60
C ILE A 262 23.82 -13.01 -6.44
N PRO A 263 24.84 -12.18 -6.69
CA PRO A 263 25.54 -11.50 -5.58
C PRO A 263 24.62 -10.58 -4.76
N GLU A 264 23.70 -9.85 -5.42
CA GLU A 264 22.70 -9.03 -4.73
C GLU A 264 21.75 -9.90 -3.90
N LEU A 265 21.30 -11.02 -4.47
CA LEU A 265 20.46 -11.99 -3.76
C LEU A 265 21.15 -12.47 -2.47
N LYS A 266 22.42 -12.82 -2.56
CA LYS A 266 23.22 -13.26 -1.39
C LYS A 266 23.40 -12.14 -0.36
N LYS A 267 23.57 -10.90 -0.83
CA LYS A 267 23.70 -9.74 0.05
C LYS A 267 22.38 -9.47 0.81
N GLU A 268 21.25 -9.57 0.10
CA GLU A 268 19.91 -9.31 0.66
C GLU A 268 19.46 -10.45 1.59
N PHE A 269 19.78 -11.69 1.23
CA PHE A 269 19.42 -12.89 2.00
C PHE A 269 20.66 -13.69 2.38
N PRO A 270 21.42 -13.26 3.40
CA PRO A 270 22.69 -13.90 3.73
C PRO A 270 22.55 -15.34 4.25
N GLY A 271 21.34 -15.75 4.62
CA GLY A 271 21.05 -17.11 5.08
C GLY A 271 21.00 -18.18 3.99
N ILE A 272 21.05 -17.81 2.71
CA ILE A 272 20.99 -18.77 1.61
C ILE A 272 22.31 -19.53 1.53
N SER A 273 22.24 -20.87 1.46
CA SER A 273 23.42 -21.73 1.29
C SER A 273 23.97 -21.62 -0.13
N GLU A 274 25.27 -21.89 -0.26
CA GLU A 274 25.93 -21.88 -1.58
C GLU A 274 25.38 -22.96 -2.52
N GLU A 275 24.93 -24.06 -1.95
CA GLU A 275 24.30 -25.15 -2.72
C GLU A 275 22.95 -24.70 -3.30
N GLU A 276 22.16 -23.97 -2.54
CA GLU A 276 20.90 -23.39 -3.01
C GLU A 276 21.13 -22.32 -4.08
N LEU A 277 22.14 -21.47 -3.90
CA LEU A 277 22.49 -20.46 -4.90
C LEU A 277 22.85 -21.11 -6.23
N LYS A 278 23.63 -22.19 -6.22
CA LYS A 278 23.97 -22.95 -7.42
C LYS A 278 22.72 -23.57 -8.06
N ARG A 279 21.85 -24.14 -7.23
CA ARG A 279 20.59 -24.73 -7.71
C ARG A 279 19.69 -23.69 -8.36
N ILE A 280 19.59 -22.50 -7.76
CA ILE A 280 18.84 -21.37 -8.32
C ILE A 280 19.45 -20.97 -9.67
N GLN A 281 20.77 -20.87 -9.76
CA GLN A 281 21.49 -20.51 -10.99
C GLN A 281 21.27 -21.53 -12.11
N GLU A 282 21.21 -22.81 -11.77
CA GLU A 282 21.03 -23.91 -12.74
C GLU A 282 19.58 -24.12 -13.18
N THR A 283 18.59 -23.51 -12.51
CA THR A 283 17.17 -23.72 -12.79
C THR A 283 16.75 -22.96 -14.05
N PRO A 284 16.34 -23.64 -15.14
CA PRO A 284 16.03 -22.99 -16.41
C PRO A 284 14.76 -22.13 -16.35
N GLY A 285 13.83 -22.43 -15.47
CA GLY A 285 12.52 -21.77 -15.36
C GLY A 285 12.60 -20.29 -15.00
N ASN A 286 13.70 -19.88 -14.41
CA ASN A 286 13.91 -18.52 -13.95
C ASN A 286 14.09 -17.51 -15.10
N ARG A 287 14.34 -18.00 -16.31
CA ARG A 287 14.61 -17.15 -17.49
C ARG A 287 13.40 -16.93 -18.37
N GLN A 288 12.29 -17.62 -18.08
CA GLN A 288 11.14 -17.73 -18.98
C GLN A 288 10.16 -16.56 -18.87
N TYR A 289 10.25 -15.77 -17.80
CA TYR A 289 9.22 -14.78 -17.48
C TYR A 289 9.58 -13.34 -17.91
N VAL A 290 10.75 -13.15 -18.51
CA VAL A 290 11.15 -11.84 -19.02
C VAL A 290 11.08 -11.85 -20.54
N SER A 291 10.33 -10.93 -21.09
CA SER A 291 10.18 -10.83 -22.55
C SER A 291 11.50 -10.36 -23.20
N GLY A 292 11.79 -10.92 -24.33
CA GLY A 292 13.02 -10.99 -25.08
C GLY A 292 13.73 -9.71 -25.51
N TRP A 293 13.91 -8.71 -24.67
CA TRP A 293 14.60 -7.49 -25.04
C TRP A 293 15.91 -7.31 -24.26
N GLY A 294 16.61 -8.37 -23.98
CA GLY A 294 17.89 -8.23 -23.33
C GLY A 294 18.76 -9.46 -23.42
N ASN A 295 20.05 -9.28 -23.56
CA ASN A 295 21.01 -10.33 -23.32
C ASN A 295 20.99 -10.64 -21.82
N TYR A 296 20.36 -11.76 -21.48
CA TYR A 296 20.27 -12.18 -20.08
C TYR A 296 21.64 -12.55 -19.59
N ASP A 297 22.10 -11.84 -18.60
CA ASP A 297 23.22 -12.27 -17.81
C ASP A 297 22.80 -13.58 -17.09
N GLU A 298 23.57 -14.63 -17.24
CA GLU A 298 23.35 -15.92 -16.58
C GLU A 298 23.31 -15.81 -15.06
N ASN A 299 23.74 -14.67 -14.53
CA ASN A 299 23.82 -14.41 -13.10
C ASN A 299 22.60 -13.64 -12.56
N THR A 300 21.56 -13.41 -13.36
CA THR A 300 20.34 -12.73 -12.89
C THR A 300 19.21 -13.71 -12.61
N VAL A 301 18.45 -13.45 -11.56
CA VAL A 301 17.28 -14.24 -11.15
C VAL A 301 16.10 -13.32 -10.90
N GLN A 302 14.90 -13.86 -11.05
CA GLN A 302 13.67 -13.13 -10.75
C GLN A 302 13.18 -13.51 -9.36
N VAL A 303 13.02 -12.49 -8.53
CA VAL A 303 12.52 -12.62 -7.16
C VAL A 303 11.18 -11.89 -7.08
N MET A 304 10.18 -12.57 -6.58
CA MET A 304 8.88 -12.00 -6.25
C MET A 304 8.88 -11.64 -4.76
N TYR A 305 8.79 -10.36 -4.48
CA TYR A 305 8.56 -9.81 -3.13
C TYR A 305 7.07 -9.59 -3.00
N PHE A 306 6.46 -10.07 -1.93
CA PHE A 306 5.01 -9.96 -1.82
C PHE A 306 4.57 -9.73 -0.37
N GLU A 307 3.41 -9.12 -0.24
CA GLU A 307 2.69 -8.93 1.02
C GLU A 307 1.37 -9.69 0.94
N TYR A 308 1.02 -10.37 2.00
CA TYR A 308 -0.18 -11.20 2.08
C TYR A 308 -0.97 -10.83 3.33
N LYS A 309 -2.24 -10.51 3.13
CA LYS A 309 -3.16 -10.10 4.20
C LYS A 309 -3.91 -11.32 4.73
N THR A 310 -3.91 -11.49 6.04
CA THR A 310 -4.67 -12.54 6.72
C THR A 310 -5.18 -12.01 8.06
N TYR A 311 -5.70 -12.87 8.90
CA TYR A 311 -6.29 -12.49 10.17
C TYR A 311 -5.63 -13.25 11.29
N HIS A 312 -5.32 -12.54 12.40
CA HIS A 312 -4.90 -13.15 13.66
C HIS A 312 -6.00 -12.94 14.70
N ASN A 313 -6.08 -13.87 15.64
CA ASN A 313 -7.02 -13.80 16.74
C ASN A 313 -6.34 -13.21 17.97
N GLN A 314 -6.73 -12.00 18.34
CA GLN A 314 -6.33 -11.44 19.64
C GLN A 314 -7.36 -11.84 20.70
N VAL A 315 -6.88 -12.43 21.77
CA VAL A 315 -7.69 -12.84 22.91
C VAL A 315 -7.34 -11.95 24.10
N PHE A 316 -8.37 -11.37 24.71
CA PHE A 316 -8.22 -10.52 25.89
C PHE A 316 -8.92 -11.14 27.08
N LYS A 317 -8.22 -11.17 28.19
CA LYS A 317 -8.79 -11.39 29.52
C LYS A 317 -9.26 -10.04 30.04
N ILE A 318 -10.55 -9.86 30.19
CA ILE A 318 -11.14 -8.62 30.69
C ILE A 318 -11.63 -8.82 32.10
N LYS A 319 -11.29 -7.90 33.00
CA LYS A 319 -11.79 -7.84 34.36
C LYS A 319 -12.27 -6.43 34.65
N GLN A 320 -13.46 -6.35 35.28
CA GLN A 320 -13.93 -5.11 35.85
C GLN A 320 -13.32 -4.90 37.21
N THR A 321 -12.68 -3.78 37.44
CA THR A 321 -12.14 -3.43 38.76
C THR A 321 -13.24 -2.93 39.65
N ASP A 322 -12.99 -2.93 40.98
CA ASP A 322 -13.94 -2.44 41.99
C ASP A 322 -14.35 -0.97 41.76
N SER A 323 -13.54 -0.21 41.03
CA SER A 323 -13.81 1.17 40.63
C SER A 323 -14.64 1.28 39.33
N GLY A 324 -15.08 0.15 38.76
CA GLY A 324 -15.87 0.11 37.53
C GLY A 324 -15.05 0.21 36.23
N LEU A 325 -13.75 0.35 36.32
CA LEU A 325 -12.87 0.41 35.16
C LEU A 325 -12.62 -0.99 34.60
N LEU A 326 -12.66 -1.11 33.26
CA LEU A 326 -12.32 -2.36 32.58
C LEU A 326 -10.80 -2.43 32.38
N LYS A 327 -10.20 -3.51 32.84
CA LYS A 327 -8.79 -3.80 32.62
C LYS A 327 -8.70 -4.99 31.66
N ALA A 328 -8.12 -4.76 30.49
CA ALA A 328 -7.91 -5.77 29.47
C ALA A 328 -6.43 -6.18 29.46
N LEU A 329 -6.18 -7.48 29.41
CA LEU A 329 -4.83 -8.03 29.30
C LEU A 329 -4.82 -9.04 28.15
N GLU A 330 -3.95 -8.83 27.19
CA GLU A 330 -3.80 -9.75 26.06
C GLU A 330 -3.27 -11.10 26.52
N LYS A 331 -3.82 -12.16 25.96
CA LYS A 331 -3.52 -13.56 26.31
C LYS A 331 -3.33 -14.37 25.03
N PRO A 332 -2.60 -15.49 25.08
CA PRO A 332 -2.53 -16.40 23.93
C PRO A 332 -3.91 -16.89 23.49
N ASP A 333 -4.04 -17.26 22.23
CA ASP A 333 -5.28 -17.75 21.64
C ASP A 333 -5.87 -18.95 22.38
N THR A 334 -4.99 -19.76 22.98
CA THR A 334 -5.37 -20.95 23.77
C THR A 334 -5.92 -20.62 25.17
N PHE A 335 -5.94 -19.32 25.55
CA PHE A 335 -6.38 -18.94 26.90
C PHE A 335 -7.88 -19.23 27.09
N ASP A 336 -8.18 -20.00 28.12
CA ASP A 336 -9.55 -20.28 28.55
C ASP A 336 -9.67 -19.96 30.03
N PRO A 337 -10.54 -19.01 30.44
CA PRO A 337 -10.65 -18.64 31.84
C PRO A 337 -11.27 -19.76 32.67
N PRO A 338 -10.83 -19.97 33.93
CA PRO A 338 -11.49 -20.90 34.82
C PRO A 338 -12.96 -20.54 35.08
N GLU A 339 -13.80 -21.56 35.25
CA GLU A 339 -15.26 -21.39 35.35
C GLU A 339 -15.73 -20.47 36.49
N ASN A 340 -14.91 -20.29 37.52
CA ASN A 340 -15.27 -19.52 38.71
C ASN A 340 -14.59 -18.16 38.83
N ASP A 341 -13.91 -17.70 37.77
CA ASP A 341 -13.21 -16.40 37.78
C ASP A 341 -14.10 -15.26 37.27
N ASN A 342 -13.98 -14.11 37.89
CA ASN A 342 -14.66 -12.88 37.47
C ASN A 342 -13.96 -12.25 36.26
N PHE A 343 -13.60 -13.09 35.28
CA PHE A 343 -12.93 -12.65 34.05
C PHE A 343 -13.75 -13.07 32.84
N GLU A 344 -13.79 -12.20 31.87
CA GLU A 344 -14.43 -12.49 30.59
C GLU A 344 -13.35 -12.66 29.51
N ARG A 345 -13.52 -13.69 28.68
CA ARG A 345 -12.69 -13.88 27.47
C ARG A 345 -13.35 -13.19 26.30
N VAL A 346 -12.69 -12.21 25.75
CA VAL A 346 -13.14 -11.52 24.53
C VAL A 346 -12.12 -11.78 23.44
N SER A 347 -12.57 -12.32 22.31
CA SER A 347 -11.72 -12.52 21.14
C SER A 347 -12.09 -11.54 20.04
N ARG A 348 -11.08 -11.04 19.34
CA ARG A 348 -11.21 -10.12 18.23
C ARG A 348 -10.26 -10.56 17.12
N SER A 349 -10.77 -10.61 15.89
CA SER A 349 -9.91 -10.84 14.73
C SER A 349 -9.33 -9.50 14.26
N ILE A 350 -8.03 -9.47 14.07
CA ILE A 350 -7.34 -8.31 13.51
C ILE A 350 -6.70 -8.70 12.17
N GLU A 351 -6.69 -7.76 11.23
CA GLU A 351 -5.96 -7.93 9.99
C GLU A 351 -4.46 -7.80 10.26
N VAL A 352 -3.70 -8.71 9.68
CA VAL A 352 -2.24 -8.72 9.76
C VAL A 352 -1.66 -8.91 8.36
N LEU A 353 -0.46 -8.39 8.15
CA LEU A 353 0.30 -8.56 6.93
C LEU A 353 1.49 -9.45 7.18
N TYR A 354 1.68 -10.40 6.28
CA TYR A 354 2.93 -11.16 6.16
C TYR A 354 3.68 -10.68 4.95
N THR A 355 4.98 -10.50 5.09
CA THR A 355 5.89 -10.23 3.99
C THR A 355 6.60 -11.50 3.59
N GLY A 356 6.81 -11.68 2.29
CA GLY A 356 7.50 -12.85 1.79
C GLY A 356 8.33 -12.54 0.56
N ALA A 357 9.32 -13.37 0.30
CA ALA A 357 10.14 -13.29 -0.90
C ALA A 357 10.38 -14.70 -1.45
N LYS A 358 10.26 -14.87 -2.77
CA LYS A 358 10.40 -16.17 -3.43
C LYS A 358 11.14 -16.03 -4.76
N VAL A 359 12.06 -16.94 -5.03
CA VAL A 359 12.69 -17.05 -6.35
C VAL A 359 11.71 -17.74 -7.30
N LEU A 360 11.31 -17.07 -8.38
CA LEU A 360 10.39 -17.62 -9.37
C LEU A 360 10.96 -18.83 -10.08
N GLY A 361 10.11 -19.81 -10.37
CA GLY A 361 10.51 -21.04 -11.02
C GLY A 361 11.22 -22.04 -10.12
N THR A 362 11.35 -21.76 -8.84
CA THR A 362 11.96 -22.67 -7.84
C THR A 362 10.99 -22.88 -6.69
N ASN A 363 11.32 -23.83 -5.82
CA ASN A 363 10.58 -24.01 -4.56
C ASN A 363 11.21 -23.26 -3.40
N THR A 364 12.21 -22.41 -3.67
CA THR A 364 12.94 -21.69 -2.64
C THR A 364 12.20 -20.42 -2.26
N ILE A 365 11.64 -20.39 -1.06
CA ILE A 365 11.21 -19.16 -0.43
C ILE A 365 12.39 -18.56 0.32
N LEU A 366 12.53 -17.25 0.27
CA LEU A 366 13.69 -16.52 0.82
C LEU A 366 13.37 -15.83 2.14
N ASP A 367 12.13 -15.47 2.32
CA ASP A 367 11.64 -14.82 3.52
C ASP A 367 10.16 -15.13 3.71
N TRP A 368 9.75 -15.23 4.97
CA TRP A 368 8.36 -15.24 5.39
C TRP A 368 8.30 -14.75 6.83
N SER A 369 7.77 -13.57 7.02
CA SER A 369 7.74 -12.93 8.33
C SER A 369 6.48 -12.07 8.50
N LEU A 370 6.01 -11.97 9.72
CA LEU A 370 4.95 -11.03 10.07
C LEU A 370 5.51 -9.60 9.96
N ALA A 371 4.82 -8.74 9.23
CA ALA A 371 5.23 -7.35 9.08
C ALA A 371 5.14 -6.64 10.44
N GLU A 372 6.28 -6.27 10.99
CA GLU A 372 6.36 -5.62 12.28
C GLU A 372 5.71 -4.23 12.23
N ASN A 373 4.92 -3.93 13.24
CA ASN A 373 4.32 -2.61 13.45
C ASN A 373 3.33 -2.14 12.39
N MET A 374 2.79 -3.07 11.61
CA MET A 374 1.76 -2.68 10.63
C MET A 374 0.37 -3.01 11.17
N SER A 375 -0.27 -2.01 11.72
CA SER A 375 -1.68 -2.09 12.09
C SER A 375 -2.62 -1.91 10.90
N ARG A 376 -2.07 -1.55 9.70
CA ARG A 376 -2.84 -1.40 8.47
C ARG A 376 -1.96 -1.77 7.26
N PRO A 377 -2.52 -2.45 6.26
CA PRO A 377 -1.78 -2.71 5.02
C PRO A 377 -1.42 -1.40 4.34
N MET A 378 -0.13 -1.23 4.05
CA MET A 378 0.37 -0.11 3.26
C MET A 378 0.32 -0.40 1.77
N ALA A 379 -0.34 -1.50 1.46
CA ALA A 379 -0.39 -1.94 0.09
C ALA A 379 -1.02 -0.94 -0.83
N UNK A 380 -0.42 -0.85 -1.70
CA UNK A 380 -0.71 -0.11 -2.73
C UNK A 380 -1.67 0.98 -2.69
N UNK A 381 -1.68 0.96 -1.95
CA UNK A 381 -2.50 1.90 -1.72
C UNK A 381 -2.00 3.14 -2.06
N UNK A 382 -1.22 2.95 -2.17
CA UNK A 382 -0.63 4.02 -2.37
C UNK A 382 -1.12 4.77 -3.46
N UNK A 383 -1.27 4.23 -3.94
CA UNK A 383 -1.72 4.96 -4.96
C UNK A 383 -3.07 5.47 -4.78
N HIS A 384 -3.63 4.96 -4.02
CA HIS A 384 -5.04 5.31 -3.94
C HIS A 384 -5.30 6.53 -3.06
N ASN A 385 -4.62 6.66 -1.97
CA ASN A 385 -4.77 7.82 -1.10
C ASN A 385 -4.27 9.15 -1.70
N MET A 386 -3.76 9.11 -2.92
CA MET A 386 -3.27 10.30 -3.60
C MET A 386 -4.27 10.91 -4.59
N CYS A 387 -5.38 10.21 -4.87
CA CYS A 387 -6.38 10.68 -5.84
C CYS A 387 -7.71 11.11 -5.21
N SER A 388 -7.91 10.90 -3.91
CA SER A 388 -9.12 11.35 -3.21
C SER A 388 -9.04 12.83 -2.79
#